data_d39dc218233c3507696d4c6f7f5afefb
#
_entry.id   d39dc218233c3507696d4c6f7f5afefb
#
_cell.length_a   1.000
_cell.length_b   1.000
_cell.length_c   1.000
_cell.angle_alpha   90.00
_cell.angle_beta   90.00
_cell.angle_gamma   90.00
#
_symmetry.space_group_name_H-M   'P 1'
#
loop_
_entity.id
_entity.type
_entity.pdbx_description
1 polymer ?
#
loop_
_entity_poly.entity_id
_entity_poly.type
_entity_poly.pdbx_seq_one_letter_code
_entity_poly.pdbx_strand_id
1 'polypeptide(L)'
;ANLQKYDQMVMQQMRAEGRQFGVQANPLSAEQHTSAPAASQSTGYSMPVKRDEFMLITSPYGPREDPMNKGQTQIHHGIDIKTNKDNVLATENNGTVIGVDHRTTTGGGKTVTVEYTREDGSKTRVQYMHLSEISVKKGDVVNAGQKLGVTGNTGTRTTGEHLHLGVINVSADNKLQWVNPAAYLVEVAQKGNLTIEAQHNGKDLLSAY
;
A
#
# COMPACT_ATOMS: atom_id res chain seq x y z
N ALA A 1 -4.48 25.21 3.21
CA ALA A 1 -3.38 25.47 4.16
C ALA A 1 -3.11 24.25 5.05
N ASN A 2 -4.14 23.62 5.59
CA ASN A 2 -3.97 22.43 6.46
C ASN A 2 -3.50 21.20 5.69
N LEU A 3 -3.89 21.04 4.44
CA LEU A 3 -3.47 19.94 3.59
C LEU A 3 -1.98 20.04 3.21
N GLN A 4 -1.48 21.27 2.98
CA GLN A 4 -0.05 21.46 2.71
C GLN A 4 0.83 21.17 3.91
N LYS A 5 0.41 21.59 5.10
CA LYS A 5 1.13 21.25 6.34
C LYS A 5 1.13 19.73 6.57
N TYR A 6 0.04 19.10 6.25
CA TYR A 6 -0.08 17.67 6.42
C TYR A 6 0.82 16.91 5.45
N ASP A 7 0.85 17.30 4.17
CA ASP A 7 1.75 16.70 3.19
C ASP A 7 3.22 16.80 3.65
N GLN A 8 3.61 17.94 4.23
CA GLN A 8 4.95 18.11 4.78
C GLN A 8 5.21 17.20 5.98
N MET A 9 4.23 17.06 6.87
CA MET A 9 4.34 16.15 8.01
C MET A 9 4.47 14.69 7.56
N VAL A 10 3.68 14.27 6.58
CA VAL A 10 3.77 12.93 6.01
C VAL A 10 5.14 12.70 5.40
N MET A 11 5.65 13.64 4.64
CA MET A 11 6.99 13.53 4.05
C MET A 11 8.07 13.45 5.12
N GLN A 12 7.97 14.22 6.19
CA GLN A 12 8.92 14.15 7.30
C GLN A 12 8.83 12.80 8.02
N GLN A 13 7.64 12.31 8.25
CA GLN A 13 7.43 11.01 8.86
C GLN A 13 8.00 9.89 7.99
N MET A 14 7.76 9.94 6.69
CA MET A 14 8.32 8.99 5.75
C MET A 14 9.85 9.00 5.77
N ARG A 15 10.46 10.18 5.85
CA ARG A 15 11.92 10.31 5.99
C ARG A 15 12.42 9.70 7.29
N ALA A 16 11.78 10.01 8.40
CA ALA A 16 12.16 9.47 9.70
C ALA A 16 12.08 7.95 9.72
N GLU A 17 11.02 7.40 9.18
CA GLU A 17 10.83 5.95 9.11
C GLU A 17 11.80 5.30 8.12
N GLY A 18 12.07 5.94 6.98
CA GLY A 18 13.09 5.50 6.04
C GLY A 18 14.47 5.43 6.66
N ARG A 19 14.82 6.40 7.51
CA ARG A 19 16.06 6.36 8.28
C ARG A 19 16.09 5.27 9.33
N GLN A 20 14.95 4.98 9.91
CA GLN A 20 14.81 3.95 10.94
C GLN A 20 15.09 2.56 10.39
N PHE A 21 14.78 2.32 9.13
CA PHE A 21 15.06 1.04 8.47
C PHE A 21 16.51 0.90 8.05
N GLY A 22 17.30 1.97 8.12
CA GLY A 22 18.75 1.93 7.95
C GLY A 22 19.25 1.44 6.61
N VAL A 23 18.37 1.32 5.67
CA VAL A 23 18.74 0.83 4.37
C VAL A 23 18.91 1.99 3.45
N GLN A 24 20.12 2.24 3.10
CA GLN A 24 20.34 2.95 1.87
C GLN A 24 19.78 2.08 0.76
N ALA A 25 18.82 2.64 0.09
CA ALA A 25 18.40 2.08 -1.17
C ALA A 25 19.68 1.78 -1.93
N ASN A 26 20.11 0.58 -1.81
CA ASN A 26 21.18 0.13 -2.61
C ASN A 26 20.79 0.45 -4.03
N PRO A 27 21.53 1.29 -4.73
CA PRO A 27 21.30 1.41 -6.13
C PRO A 27 21.43 0.01 -6.66
N LEU A 28 20.34 -0.70 -6.67
CA LEU A 28 20.25 -1.88 -7.42
C LEU A 28 20.87 -1.54 -8.71
N SER A 29 22.03 -2.07 -8.85
CA SER A 29 22.73 -1.96 -10.06
C SER A 29 21.70 -2.14 -11.17
N ALA A 30 21.67 -1.25 -12.08
CA ALA A 30 20.88 -1.37 -13.28
C ALA A 30 20.95 -2.80 -13.87
N GLU A 31 22.01 -3.49 -13.58
CA GLU A 31 22.21 -4.88 -13.90
C GLU A 31 21.19 -5.84 -13.33
N GLN A 32 20.68 -5.59 -12.13
CA GLN A 32 19.63 -6.44 -11.57
C GLN A 32 18.27 -6.16 -12.20
N HIS A 33 18.07 -4.97 -12.73
CA HIS A 33 16.87 -4.66 -13.48
C HIS A 33 16.89 -5.19 -14.91
N THR A 34 18.06 -5.37 -15.46
CA THR A 34 18.24 -5.84 -16.84
C THR A 34 18.39 -7.33 -16.95
N SER A 35 18.70 -8.02 -15.89
CA SER A 35 18.65 -9.47 -15.85
C SER A 35 17.19 -9.90 -15.80
N ALA A 36 16.67 -9.76 -16.80
CA ALA A 36 15.33 -9.85 -17.10
C ALA A 36 14.57 -10.90 -16.37
N PRO A 37 14.39 -12.00 -16.66
CA PRO A 37 13.38 -12.81 -15.98
C PRO A 37 13.53 -12.76 -14.45
N ALA A 38 14.00 -11.63 -14.04
CA ALA A 38 14.06 -11.23 -12.65
C ALA A 38 12.75 -11.43 -11.91
N ALA A 39 11.69 -11.53 -12.63
CA ALA A 39 10.41 -11.94 -12.09
C ALA A 39 10.48 -13.29 -11.37
N SER A 40 11.43 -14.14 -11.71
CA SER A 40 11.60 -15.43 -11.05
C SER A 40 12.39 -15.35 -9.75
N GLN A 41 13.08 -14.25 -9.51
CA GLN A 41 13.81 -14.03 -8.28
C GLN A 41 13.00 -13.17 -7.35
N SER A 42 11.97 -13.78 -6.80
CA SER A 42 11.21 -13.16 -5.73
C SER A 42 12.15 -12.86 -4.58
N THR A 43 12.32 -11.56 -4.30
CA THR A 43 13.03 -11.11 -3.11
C THR A 43 12.19 -11.33 -1.84
N GLY A 44 11.01 -11.92 -1.99
CA GLY A 44 10.04 -12.06 -0.91
C GLY A 44 9.17 -10.82 -0.70
N TYR A 45 9.30 -9.82 -1.55
CA TYR A 45 8.57 -8.55 -1.46
C TYR A 45 8.10 -8.08 -2.82
N SER A 46 7.00 -7.35 -2.85
CA SER A 46 6.44 -6.76 -4.06
C SER A 46 5.67 -5.48 -3.72
N MET A 47 5.59 -4.56 -4.67
CA MET A 47 4.63 -3.47 -4.58
C MET A 47 3.21 -3.99 -4.77
N PRO A 48 2.21 -3.29 -4.21
CA PRO A 48 0.81 -3.72 -4.31
C PRO A 48 0.25 -3.66 -5.72
N VAL A 49 0.82 -2.84 -6.57
CA VAL A 49 0.54 -2.78 -8.01
C VAL A 49 1.86 -2.58 -8.75
N LYS A 50 1.95 -3.08 -9.97
CA LYS A 50 3.09 -2.83 -10.85
C LYS A 50 2.74 -1.72 -11.82
N ARG A 51 3.58 -0.70 -11.87
CA ARG A 51 3.47 0.39 -12.81
C ARG A 51 4.81 0.54 -13.52
N ASP A 52 4.75 0.85 -14.81
CA ASP A 52 5.96 0.96 -15.63
C ASP A 52 6.80 2.17 -15.26
N GLU A 53 6.18 3.22 -14.75
CA GLU A 53 6.84 4.46 -14.39
C GLU A 53 6.82 4.70 -12.88
N PHE A 54 5.68 5.10 -12.35
CA PHE A 54 5.53 5.43 -10.94
C PHE A 54 4.10 5.21 -10.46
N MET A 55 3.95 5.07 -9.16
CA MET A 55 2.63 5.08 -8.53
C MET A 55 2.20 6.53 -8.30
N LEU A 56 1.06 6.91 -8.84
CA LEU A 56 0.49 8.23 -8.57
C LEU A 56 -0.40 8.15 -7.34
N ILE A 57 0.05 8.79 -6.26
CA ILE A 57 -0.72 8.91 -5.04
C ILE A 57 -1.66 10.10 -5.19
N THR A 58 -2.95 9.83 -5.25
CA THR A 58 -3.97 10.87 -5.40
C THR A 58 -4.41 11.45 -4.07
N SER A 59 -4.27 10.67 -2.99
CA SER A 59 -4.59 11.14 -1.65
C SER A 59 -3.73 10.45 -0.60
N PRO A 60 -2.95 11.22 0.19
CA PRO A 60 -2.09 10.65 1.22
C PRO A 60 -2.86 10.26 2.47
N TYR A 61 -2.18 9.55 3.37
CA TYR A 61 -2.68 9.18 4.69
C TYR A 61 -2.91 10.42 5.56
N GLY A 62 -4.03 10.46 6.25
CA GLY A 62 -4.31 11.37 7.37
C GLY A 62 -5.43 12.38 7.11
N PRO A 63 -5.42 13.55 7.77
CA PRO A 63 -6.51 14.52 7.63
C PRO A 63 -6.64 15.05 6.20
N ARG A 64 -7.86 15.05 5.70
CA ARG A 64 -8.19 15.61 4.39
C ARG A 64 -9.63 16.10 4.37
N GLU A 65 -9.99 16.90 3.37
CA GLU A 65 -11.39 17.17 3.12
C GLU A 65 -12.09 15.88 2.71
N ASP A 66 -13.27 15.62 3.28
CA ASP A 66 -14.04 14.45 2.90
C ASP A 66 -14.55 14.60 1.46
N PRO A 67 -14.15 13.73 0.52
CA PRO A 67 -14.55 13.83 -0.88
C PRO A 67 -16.05 13.64 -1.09
N MET A 68 -16.74 13.03 -0.12
CA MET A 68 -18.18 12.79 -0.18
C MET A 68 -18.99 13.88 0.54
N ASN A 69 -18.34 14.68 1.40
CA ASN A 69 -18.99 15.73 2.20
C ASN A 69 -18.08 16.96 2.24
N LYS A 70 -18.13 17.75 1.18
CA LYS A 70 -17.31 18.96 1.07
C LYS A 70 -17.48 19.88 2.26
N GLY A 71 -16.36 20.44 2.73
CA GLY A 71 -16.32 21.29 3.91
C GLY A 71 -16.12 20.55 5.23
N GLN A 72 -16.17 19.23 5.22
CA GLN A 72 -15.89 18.41 6.40
C GLN A 72 -14.52 17.76 6.30
N THR A 73 -13.81 17.67 7.41
CA THR A 73 -12.50 16.99 7.48
C THR A 73 -12.69 15.56 7.97
N GLN A 74 -12.02 14.63 7.33
CA GLN A 74 -11.94 13.23 7.78
C GLN A 74 -10.48 12.81 7.91
N ILE A 75 -10.26 11.75 8.67
CA ILE A 75 -8.97 11.08 8.70
C ILE A 75 -8.98 9.98 7.62
N HIS A 76 -8.06 10.08 6.69
CA HIS A 76 -7.85 9.07 5.66
C HIS A 76 -6.92 7.99 6.18
N HIS A 77 -7.45 6.81 6.47
CA HIS A 77 -6.68 5.68 7.01
C HIS A 77 -6.10 4.82 5.89
N GLY A 78 -5.39 5.44 5.00
CA GLY A 78 -4.78 4.76 3.88
C GLY A 78 -4.18 5.74 2.89
N ILE A 79 -3.69 5.22 1.79
CA ILE A 79 -3.33 6.03 0.62
C ILE A 79 -4.17 5.59 -0.56
N ASP A 80 -4.48 6.53 -1.42
CA ASP A 80 -5.17 6.25 -2.67
C ASP A 80 -4.17 6.32 -3.82
N ILE A 81 -4.12 5.25 -4.59
CA ILE A 81 -3.22 5.09 -5.74
C ILE A 81 -4.07 5.08 -7.00
N LYS A 82 -3.75 5.93 -7.96
CA LYS A 82 -4.44 5.93 -9.24
C LYS A 82 -4.14 4.65 -9.99
N THR A 83 -5.19 3.97 -10.44
CA THR A 83 -5.09 2.69 -11.13
C THR A 83 -6.06 2.65 -12.31
N ASN A 84 -5.89 1.64 -13.16
CA ASN A 84 -6.77 1.38 -14.28
C ASN A 84 -6.85 -0.13 -14.51
N LYS A 85 -7.72 -0.80 -13.74
CA LYS A 85 -7.86 -2.25 -13.78
C LYS A 85 -6.54 -2.99 -13.63
N ASP A 86 -5.74 -2.52 -12.69
CA ASP A 86 -4.44 -3.11 -12.39
C ASP A 86 -4.60 -4.36 -11.53
N ASN A 87 -3.72 -5.33 -11.70
CA ASN A 87 -3.65 -6.46 -10.78
C ASN A 87 -3.18 -5.98 -9.41
N VAL A 88 -3.87 -6.41 -8.38
CA VAL A 88 -3.49 -6.16 -6.99
C VAL A 88 -2.64 -7.33 -6.52
N LEU A 89 -1.49 -7.05 -5.94
CA LEU A 89 -0.49 -8.04 -5.60
C LEU A 89 -0.23 -8.08 -4.10
N ALA A 90 -0.01 -9.28 -3.56
CA ALA A 90 0.49 -9.44 -2.21
C ALA A 90 1.90 -8.84 -2.10
N THR A 91 2.18 -8.22 -0.97
CA THR A 91 3.41 -7.43 -0.79
C THR A 91 4.55 -8.20 -0.11
N GLU A 92 4.24 -9.30 0.56
CA GLU A 92 5.23 -10.13 1.26
C GLU A 92 4.91 -11.61 1.08
N ASN A 93 5.87 -12.47 1.42
CA ASN A 93 5.66 -13.91 1.45
C ASN A 93 4.90 -14.35 2.72
N ASN A 94 4.29 -15.51 2.65
CA ASN A 94 3.61 -16.17 3.78
C ASN A 94 2.51 -15.31 4.41
N GLY A 95 1.82 -14.54 3.59
CA GLY A 95 0.64 -13.81 4.03
C GLY A 95 -0.56 -14.73 4.13
N THR A 96 -1.44 -14.45 5.09
CA THR A 96 -2.72 -15.15 5.23
C THR A 96 -3.84 -14.17 4.88
N VAL A 97 -4.72 -14.57 3.97
CA VAL A 97 -5.94 -13.81 3.68
C VAL A 97 -6.88 -13.97 4.86
N ILE A 98 -7.01 -12.93 5.69
CA ILE A 98 -7.83 -12.97 6.91
C ILE A 98 -9.26 -12.45 6.67
N GLY A 99 -9.47 -11.75 5.58
CA GLY A 99 -10.78 -11.19 5.27
C GLY A 99 -10.96 -10.99 3.77
N VAL A 100 -12.17 -11.29 3.31
CA VAL A 100 -12.62 -11.02 1.95
C VAL A 100 -14.05 -10.51 2.05
N ASP A 101 -14.32 -9.37 1.43
CA ASP A 101 -15.67 -8.81 1.38
C ASP A 101 -16.05 -8.57 -0.08
N HIS A 102 -17.05 -9.29 -0.55
CA HIS A 102 -17.54 -9.19 -1.94
C HIS A 102 -18.63 -8.13 -2.12
N ARG A 103 -19.06 -7.49 -1.03
CA ARG A 103 -20.16 -6.52 -1.09
C ARG A 103 -19.72 -5.23 -1.78
N THR A 104 -20.59 -4.68 -2.57
CA THR A 104 -20.39 -3.36 -3.21
C THR A 104 -21.14 -2.24 -2.49
N THR A 105 -21.89 -2.59 -1.45
CA THR A 105 -22.74 -1.65 -0.69
C THR A 105 -22.05 -1.09 0.55
N THR A 106 -20.85 -1.55 0.87
CA THR A 106 -20.03 -1.01 1.95
C THR A 106 -19.23 0.19 1.46
N GLY A 107 -18.69 0.99 2.39
CA GLY A 107 -17.83 2.13 2.03
C GLY A 107 -16.63 1.72 1.19
N GLY A 108 -15.94 0.64 1.58
CA GLY A 108 -14.76 0.15 0.88
C GLY A 108 -15.04 -0.72 -0.34
N GLY A 109 -16.28 -1.19 -0.51
CA GLY A 109 -16.61 -2.10 -1.60
C GLY A 109 -15.89 -3.44 -1.48
N LYS A 110 -15.58 -4.04 -2.60
CA LYS A 110 -14.85 -5.32 -2.62
C LYS A 110 -13.47 -5.14 -2.01
N THR A 111 -13.20 -5.89 -0.96
CA THR A 111 -12.01 -5.69 -0.11
C THR A 111 -11.33 -7.03 0.17
N VAL A 112 -10.00 -7.02 0.15
CA VAL A 112 -9.15 -8.12 0.60
C VAL A 112 -8.24 -7.60 1.70
N THR A 113 -8.09 -8.37 2.78
CA THR A 113 -7.13 -8.09 3.85
C THR A 113 -6.18 -9.26 4.01
N VAL A 114 -4.88 -8.97 3.96
CA VAL A 114 -3.80 -9.96 4.12
C VAL A 114 -3.02 -9.63 5.37
N GLU A 115 -2.72 -10.63 6.18
CA GLU A 115 -1.97 -10.50 7.42
C GLU A 115 -0.62 -11.19 7.29
N TYR A 116 0.44 -10.49 7.69
CA TYR A 116 1.81 -11.01 7.77
C TYR A 116 2.25 -11.03 9.21
N THR A 117 2.79 -12.17 9.67
CA THR A 117 3.26 -12.32 11.05
C THR A 117 4.76 -12.06 11.12
N ARG A 118 5.18 -11.27 12.10
CA ARG A 118 6.58 -10.93 12.37
C ARG A 118 7.19 -11.91 13.38
N GLU A 119 8.51 -11.96 13.42
CA GLU A 119 9.24 -12.86 14.31
C GLU A 119 8.93 -12.60 15.79
N ASP A 120 8.68 -11.34 16.15
CA ASP A 120 8.34 -10.95 17.52
C ASP A 120 6.88 -11.22 17.91
N GLY A 121 6.10 -11.85 17.02
CA GLY A 121 4.68 -12.12 17.23
C GLY A 121 3.75 -10.98 16.86
N SER A 122 4.27 -9.81 16.52
CA SER A 122 3.45 -8.73 15.97
C SER A 122 3.02 -9.05 14.55
N LYS A 123 2.04 -8.31 14.03
CA LYS A 123 1.47 -8.56 12.71
C LYS A 123 1.28 -7.25 11.96
N THR A 124 1.33 -7.35 10.65
CA THR A 124 0.98 -6.26 9.74
C THR A 124 -0.19 -6.71 8.86
N ARG A 125 -1.26 -5.95 8.84
CA ARG A 125 -2.42 -6.19 7.98
C ARG A 125 -2.43 -5.16 6.86
N VAL A 126 -2.59 -5.63 5.63
CA VAL A 126 -2.69 -4.79 4.46
C VAL A 126 -4.08 -4.97 3.85
N GLN A 127 -4.82 -3.86 3.74
CA GLN A 127 -6.17 -3.84 3.19
C GLN A 127 -6.18 -3.21 1.81
N TYR A 128 -6.86 -3.88 0.89
CA TYR A 128 -7.03 -3.43 -0.49
C TYR A 128 -8.53 -3.23 -0.74
N MET A 129 -8.95 -1.99 -1.00
CA MET A 129 -10.37 -1.65 -1.16
C MET A 129 -10.72 -1.19 -2.57
N HIS A 130 -12.00 -1.11 -2.86
CA HIS A 130 -12.61 -0.67 -4.11
C HIS A 130 -12.27 -1.58 -5.31
N LEU A 131 -12.01 -2.85 -5.05
CA LEU A 131 -11.65 -3.82 -6.08
C LEU A 131 -12.81 -4.09 -7.04
N SER A 132 -12.50 -4.38 -8.31
CA SER A 132 -13.49 -4.88 -9.27
C SER A 132 -13.64 -6.39 -9.20
N GLU A 133 -12.54 -7.10 -8.89
CA GLU A 133 -12.49 -8.55 -8.79
C GLU A 133 -11.68 -8.96 -7.57
N ILE A 134 -12.05 -10.09 -6.97
CA ILE A 134 -11.31 -10.75 -5.90
C ILE A 134 -10.92 -12.14 -6.39
N SER A 135 -9.61 -12.47 -6.29
CA SER A 135 -9.05 -13.73 -6.81
C SER A 135 -8.66 -14.72 -5.71
N VAL A 136 -8.90 -14.39 -4.45
CA VAL A 136 -8.50 -15.20 -3.30
C VAL A 136 -9.67 -15.40 -2.35
N LYS A 137 -9.51 -16.35 -1.42
CA LYS A 137 -10.49 -16.67 -0.38
C LYS A 137 -9.87 -16.48 1.00
N LYS A 138 -10.71 -16.23 1.99
CA LYS A 138 -10.30 -16.24 3.39
C LYS A 138 -9.63 -17.58 3.72
N GLY A 139 -8.47 -17.51 4.35
CA GLY A 139 -7.65 -18.65 4.70
C GLY A 139 -6.56 -18.99 3.69
N ASP A 140 -6.58 -18.42 2.49
CA ASP A 140 -5.52 -18.64 1.51
C ASP A 140 -4.19 -18.09 2.04
N VAL A 141 -3.11 -18.81 1.76
CA VAL A 141 -1.73 -18.36 1.97
C VAL A 141 -1.23 -17.79 0.65
N VAL A 142 -0.68 -16.59 0.71
CA VAL A 142 -0.22 -15.86 -0.47
C VAL A 142 1.25 -15.46 -0.32
N ASN A 143 1.95 -15.40 -1.46
CA ASN A 143 3.33 -14.96 -1.52
C ASN A 143 3.44 -13.64 -2.29
N ALA A 144 4.55 -12.95 -2.08
CA ALA A 144 4.83 -11.67 -2.73
C ALA A 144 4.64 -11.76 -4.25
N GLY A 145 3.91 -10.80 -4.81
CA GLY A 145 3.61 -10.75 -6.24
C GLY A 145 2.41 -11.59 -6.67
N GLN A 146 1.82 -12.38 -5.77
CA GLN A 146 0.64 -13.16 -6.11
C GLN A 146 -0.57 -12.25 -6.27
N LYS A 147 -1.35 -12.48 -7.32
CA LYS A 147 -2.57 -11.70 -7.61
C LYS A 147 -3.63 -11.95 -6.54
N LEU A 148 -4.12 -10.87 -5.96
CA LEU A 148 -5.22 -10.87 -4.98
C LEU A 148 -6.55 -10.50 -5.62
N GLY A 149 -6.50 -9.74 -6.69
CA GLY A 149 -7.67 -9.23 -7.37
C GLY A 149 -7.30 -8.19 -8.42
N VAL A 150 -8.27 -7.38 -8.80
CA VAL A 150 -8.12 -6.30 -9.77
C VAL A 150 -8.70 -5.02 -9.20
N THR A 151 -8.04 -3.90 -9.40
CA THR A 151 -8.51 -2.59 -8.95
C THR A 151 -9.81 -2.19 -9.67
N GLY A 152 -10.55 -1.30 -9.06
CA GLY A 152 -11.82 -0.86 -9.59
C GLY A 152 -12.35 0.41 -8.90
N ASN A 153 -13.65 0.47 -8.79
CA ASN A 153 -14.36 1.63 -8.24
C ASN A 153 -15.61 1.18 -7.46
N THR A 154 -15.52 0.04 -6.77
CA THR A 154 -16.65 -0.50 -6.01
C THR A 154 -16.73 0.14 -4.63
N GLY A 155 -17.93 0.13 -4.06
CA GLY A 155 -18.20 0.72 -2.75
C GLY A 155 -18.87 2.07 -2.83
N THR A 156 -19.30 2.57 -1.67
CA THR A 156 -20.06 3.83 -1.57
C THR A 156 -19.17 5.04 -1.25
N ARG A 157 -17.93 4.82 -0.84
CA ARG A 157 -16.98 5.87 -0.45
C ARG A 157 -15.88 6.04 -1.49
N THR A 158 -16.25 6.10 -2.77
CA THR A 158 -15.31 6.29 -3.88
C THR A 158 -15.88 7.25 -4.89
N THR A 159 -15.00 8.01 -5.54
CA THR A 159 -15.37 8.98 -6.57
C THR A 159 -14.71 8.69 -7.92
N GLY A 160 -13.99 7.59 -8.04
CA GLY A 160 -13.31 7.21 -9.28
C GLY A 160 -12.41 6.01 -9.08
N GLU A 161 -11.97 5.42 -10.17
CA GLU A 161 -11.12 4.23 -10.17
C GLU A 161 -9.80 4.50 -9.45
N HIS A 162 -9.56 3.77 -8.37
CA HIS A 162 -8.31 3.84 -7.60
C HIS A 162 -8.17 2.61 -6.71
N LEU A 163 -6.97 2.39 -6.19
CA LEU A 163 -6.72 1.46 -5.10
C LEU A 163 -6.61 2.24 -3.80
N HIS A 164 -7.47 1.93 -2.84
CA HIS A 164 -7.26 2.35 -1.46
C HIS A 164 -6.46 1.30 -0.73
N LEU A 165 -5.27 1.65 -0.27
CA LEU A 165 -4.37 0.79 0.48
C LEU A 165 -4.31 1.26 1.93
N GLY A 166 -4.73 0.40 2.85
CA GLY A 166 -4.63 0.64 4.29
C GLY A 166 -3.65 -0.31 4.94
N VAL A 167 -2.95 0.13 5.98
CA VAL A 167 -2.01 -0.70 6.74
C VAL A 167 -2.28 -0.55 8.23
N ILE A 168 -2.41 -1.68 8.91
CA ILE A 168 -2.63 -1.77 10.35
C ILE A 168 -1.53 -2.61 10.95
N ASN A 169 -0.83 -2.07 11.95
CA ASN A 169 0.06 -2.86 12.78
C ASN A 169 -0.71 -3.41 13.97
N VAL A 170 -0.48 -4.68 14.26
CA VAL A 170 -1.03 -5.38 15.41
C VAL A 170 0.14 -5.77 16.30
N SER A 171 0.21 -5.18 17.50
CA SER A 171 1.26 -5.51 18.46
C SER A 171 1.11 -6.94 18.98
N ALA A 172 2.17 -7.47 19.61
CA ALA A 172 2.14 -8.81 20.18
C ALA A 172 1.03 -8.99 21.24
N ASP A 173 0.60 -7.91 21.89
CA ASP A 173 -0.52 -7.89 22.82
C ASP A 173 -1.86 -7.54 22.16
N ASN A 174 -1.95 -7.68 20.82
CA ASN A 174 -3.17 -7.50 20.01
C ASN A 174 -3.74 -6.08 19.97
N LYS A 175 -2.92 -5.07 20.16
CA LYS A 175 -3.34 -3.67 19.95
C LYS A 175 -3.20 -3.29 18.49
N LEU A 176 -4.27 -2.72 17.95
CA LEU A 176 -4.34 -2.28 16.56
C LEU A 176 -3.92 -0.81 16.43
N GLN A 177 -3.12 -0.52 15.44
CA GLN A 177 -2.72 0.85 15.12
C GLN A 177 -2.69 1.04 13.61
N TRP A 178 -3.44 2.02 13.13
CA TRP A 178 -3.31 2.49 11.75
C TRP A 178 -1.95 3.15 11.57
N VAL A 179 -1.29 2.85 10.47
CA VAL A 179 0.00 3.44 10.11
C VAL A 179 -0.05 4.02 8.70
N ASN A 180 0.87 4.93 8.42
CA ASN A 180 1.01 5.49 7.09
C ASN A 180 1.47 4.41 6.10
N PRO A 181 0.65 4.03 5.11
CA PRO A 181 1.05 3.00 4.15
C PRO A 181 2.28 3.35 3.34
N ALA A 182 2.56 4.62 3.12
CA ALA A 182 3.76 5.04 2.40
C ALA A 182 5.03 4.59 3.11
N ALA A 183 5.07 4.69 4.45
CA ALA A 183 6.18 4.18 5.24
C ALA A 183 6.32 2.66 5.11
N TYR A 184 5.21 1.94 5.12
CA TYR A 184 5.21 0.51 4.88
C TYR A 184 5.79 0.16 3.50
N LEU A 185 5.41 0.90 2.45
CA LEU A 185 5.92 0.65 1.10
C LEU A 185 7.42 0.94 1.00
N VAL A 186 7.93 1.95 1.72
CA VAL A 186 9.37 2.19 1.82
C VAL A 186 10.07 0.99 2.46
N GLU A 187 9.53 0.46 3.55
CA GLU A 187 10.06 -0.74 4.20
C GLU A 187 10.10 -1.93 3.23
N VAL A 188 9.00 -2.18 2.53
CA VAL A 188 8.91 -3.25 1.53
C VAL A 188 9.96 -3.07 0.43
N ALA A 189 10.10 -1.86 -0.07
CA ALA A 189 11.08 -1.55 -1.11
C ALA A 189 12.51 -1.82 -0.63
N GLN A 190 12.84 -1.39 0.57
CA GLN A 190 14.17 -1.58 1.14
C GLN A 190 14.46 -3.05 1.40
N LYS A 191 13.57 -3.77 2.05
CA LYS A 191 13.73 -5.20 2.33
C LYS A 191 13.76 -6.04 1.07
N GLY A 192 12.96 -5.67 0.08
CA GLY A 192 12.88 -6.36 -1.20
C GLY A 192 13.92 -5.91 -2.21
N ASN A 193 14.70 -4.90 -1.89
CA ASN A 193 15.66 -4.29 -2.80
C ASN A 193 14.97 -3.83 -4.10
N LEU A 194 13.82 -3.21 -3.95
CA LEU A 194 12.99 -2.72 -5.05
C LEU A 194 13.22 -1.24 -5.28
N THR A 195 13.28 -0.86 -6.54
CA THR A 195 13.24 0.56 -6.92
C THR A 195 11.78 0.92 -7.17
N ILE A 196 11.29 1.90 -6.44
CA ILE A 196 9.94 2.40 -6.65
C ILE A 196 9.94 3.91 -6.67
N GLU A 197 9.00 4.45 -7.42
CA GLU A 197 8.67 5.86 -7.40
C GLU A 197 7.20 6.02 -7.07
N ALA A 198 6.90 6.98 -6.19
CA ALA A 198 5.54 7.35 -5.89
C ALA A 198 5.46 8.88 -5.84
N GLN A 199 4.48 9.43 -6.54
CA GLN A 199 4.32 10.88 -6.65
C GLN A 199 2.96 11.32 -6.13
N HIS A 200 2.97 12.47 -5.47
CA HIS A 200 1.76 13.17 -5.05
C HIS A 200 1.92 14.66 -5.37
N ASN A 201 0.97 15.22 -6.11
CA ASN A 201 1.01 16.62 -6.55
C ASN A 201 2.33 17.00 -7.23
N GLY A 202 2.85 16.13 -8.08
CA GLY A 202 4.10 16.37 -8.80
C GLY A 202 5.35 16.24 -7.94
N LYS A 203 5.23 15.83 -6.68
CA LYS A 203 6.35 15.60 -5.78
C LYS A 203 6.54 14.11 -5.58
N ASP A 204 7.80 13.69 -5.60
CA ASP A 204 8.15 12.33 -5.29
C ASP A 204 8.09 12.12 -3.77
N LEU A 205 7.22 11.23 -3.32
CA LEU A 205 7.04 10.96 -1.90
C LEU A 205 8.06 9.98 -1.34
N LEU A 206 8.73 9.21 -2.18
CA LEU A 206 9.59 8.11 -1.73
C LEU A 206 11.06 8.36 -1.99
N SER A 207 11.45 9.15 -2.98
CA SER A 207 12.86 9.41 -3.32
C SER A 207 13.54 10.40 -2.39
N ALA A 208 12.82 10.97 -1.45
CA ALA A 208 13.38 11.91 -0.49
C ALA A 208 14.13 11.24 0.68
N TYR A 209 14.32 9.94 0.63
CA TYR A 209 14.98 9.15 1.68
C TYR A 209 16.41 8.81 1.36
#